data_33f80b3f1562eda955f4d2be74851847
#
_entry.id   33f80b3f1562eda955f4d2be74851847
#
_cell.length_a   1.000
_cell.length_b   1.000
_cell.length_c   1.000
_cell.angle_alpha   90.00
_cell.angle_beta   90.00
_cell.angle_gamma   90.00
#
_symmetry.space_group_name_H-M   'P 1'
#
loop_
_entity.id
_entity.type
_entity.pdbx_description
1 polymer ?
#
loop_
_entity_poly.entity_id
_entity_poly.type
_entity_poly.pdbx_seq_one_letter_code
_entity_poly.pdbx_strand_id
1 'polypeptide(L)'
;DGTVHLHFTISPEHRHLFEGKMKEVIAKYEERFGVRYDIQFSEQMSKTDMAALDKKGKLIRNADGSILFRPGGHGALIENLNALDTDLIFIKNIDNVTTDALRDTTYLYKKALAGYLLYIQSHIHRFLRELEALSITDIALSQIEGFAAKMLNIRFSMTYFSRSRNAIWVKGETSGHFQHVKSLTIDCDKDTLLAKVEQ
;
A
#
# COMPACT_ATOMS: atom_id res chain seq x y z
N ASP A 1 8.57 14.80 -16.08
CA ASP A 1 8.98 14.39 -17.43
C ASP A 1 7.79 14.16 -18.38
N GLY A 2 6.55 14.29 -17.88
CA GLY A 2 5.33 14.14 -18.69
C GLY A 2 4.96 12.68 -19.01
N THR A 3 5.56 11.71 -18.35
CA THR A 3 5.21 10.29 -18.49
C THR A 3 4.21 9.87 -17.41
N VAL A 4 3.15 9.19 -17.83
CA VAL A 4 2.14 8.60 -16.94
C VAL A 4 2.31 7.08 -16.98
N HIS A 5 2.58 6.50 -15.84
CA HIS A 5 2.72 5.05 -15.69
C HIS A 5 1.36 4.42 -15.37
N LEU A 6 0.95 3.48 -16.20
CA LEU A 6 -0.27 2.70 -16.02
C LEU A 6 0.08 1.22 -15.93
N HIS A 7 -0.47 0.56 -14.94
CA HIS A 7 -0.32 -0.87 -14.77
C HIS A 7 -1.68 -1.55 -14.74
N PHE A 8 -1.86 -2.56 -15.59
CA PHE A 8 -3.08 -3.36 -15.63
C PHE A 8 -2.78 -4.79 -15.21
N THR A 9 -3.53 -5.29 -14.23
CA THR A 9 -3.56 -6.73 -13.97
C THR A 9 -4.71 -7.34 -14.75
N ILE A 10 -4.38 -8.24 -15.63
CA ILE A 10 -5.31 -8.83 -16.61
C ILE A 10 -5.22 -10.35 -16.55
N SER A 11 -6.27 -11.03 -17.03
CA SER A 11 -6.21 -12.47 -17.24
C SER A 11 -5.48 -12.82 -18.55
N PRO A 12 -4.74 -13.94 -18.59
CA PRO A 12 -3.96 -14.33 -19.77
C PRO A 12 -4.76 -14.38 -21.08
N GLU A 13 -5.98 -14.88 -20.98
CA GLU A 13 -6.88 -15.03 -22.15
C GLU A 13 -7.29 -13.70 -22.78
N HIS A 14 -7.27 -12.60 -22.02
CA HIS A 14 -7.67 -11.28 -22.50
C HIS A 14 -6.51 -10.37 -22.87
N ARG A 15 -5.26 -10.80 -22.64
CA ARG A 15 -4.06 -9.99 -22.85
C ARG A 15 -3.99 -9.39 -24.25
N HIS A 16 -4.17 -10.21 -25.27
CA HIS A 16 -4.08 -9.77 -26.67
C HIS A 16 -5.13 -8.72 -27.04
N LEU A 17 -6.33 -8.81 -26.43
CA LEU A 17 -7.41 -7.82 -26.64
C LEU A 17 -7.04 -6.47 -26.01
N PHE A 18 -6.48 -6.49 -24.80
CA PHE A 18 -6.01 -5.27 -24.12
C PHE A 18 -4.87 -4.61 -24.91
N GLU A 19 -3.85 -5.37 -25.29
CA GLU A 19 -2.71 -4.84 -26.07
C GLU A 19 -3.16 -4.27 -27.41
N GLY A 20 -4.08 -4.93 -28.10
CA GLY A 20 -4.66 -4.43 -29.34
C GLY A 20 -5.41 -3.12 -29.14
N LYS A 21 -6.25 -3.05 -28.10
CA LYS A 21 -7.01 -1.83 -27.77
C LYS A 21 -6.11 -0.67 -27.34
N MET A 22 -5.07 -0.93 -26.58
CA MET A 22 -4.11 0.11 -26.20
C MET A 22 -3.40 0.70 -27.42
N LYS A 23 -2.94 -0.12 -28.35
CA LYS A 23 -2.32 0.36 -29.61
C LYS A 23 -3.26 1.27 -30.41
N GLU A 24 -4.55 0.97 -30.40
CA GLU A 24 -5.56 1.76 -31.11
C GLU A 24 -5.78 3.15 -30.48
N VAL A 25 -5.77 3.23 -29.15
CA VAL A 25 -6.26 4.42 -28.46
C VAL A 25 -5.16 5.30 -27.87
N ILE A 26 -3.96 4.79 -27.62
CA ILE A 26 -2.91 5.46 -26.86
C ILE A 26 -2.53 6.81 -27.47
N ALA A 27 -2.29 6.86 -28.77
CA ALA A 27 -1.88 8.07 -29.46
C ALA A 27 -2.90 9.22 -29.31
N LYS A 28 -4.19 8.90 -29.36
CA LYS A 28 -5.28 9.86 -29.15
C LYS A 28 -5.27 10.45 -27.74
N TYR A 29 -4.99 9.61 -26.73
CA TYR A 29 -4.96 10.07 -25.35
C TYR A 29 -3.67 10.82 -25.03
N GLU A 30 -2.53 10.43 -25.60
CA GLU A 30 -1.27 11.16 -25.49
C GLU A 30 -1.41 12.58 -26.07
N GLU A 31 -1.99 12.73 -27.26
CA GLU A 31 -2.29 14.01 -27.87
C GLU A 31 -3.24 14.84 -27.02
N ARG A 32 -4.35 14.22 -26.55
CA ARG A 32 -5.37 14.92 -25.76
C ARG A 32 -4.85 15.48 -24.45
N PHE A 33 -3.94 14.78 -23.78
CA PHE A 33 -3.46 15.14 -22.45
C PHE A 33 -2.04 15.72 -22.44
N GLY A 34 -1.35 15.72 -23.58
CA GLY A 34 0.02 16.23 -23.69
C GLY A 34 1.03 15.43 -22.87
N VAL A 35 0.80 14.12 -22.72
CA VAL A 35 1.64 13.22 -21.92
C VAL A 35 2.02 12.00 -22.74
N ARG A 36 2.99 11.23 -22.25
CA ARG A 36 3.28 9.88 -22.74
C ARG A 36 2.76 8.84 -21.75
N TYR A 37 2.33 7.71 -22.24
CA TYR A 37 1.90 6.60 -21.40
C TYR A 37 2.92 5.46 -21.46
N ASP A 38 3.45 5.09 -20.31
CA ASP A 38 4.14 3.83 -20.09
C ASP A 38 3.13 2.82 -19.54
N ILE A 39 2.75 1.84 -20.37
CA ILE A 39 1.70 0.87 -20.05
C ILE A 39 2.30 -0.50 -19.83
N GLN A 40 2.10 -1.04 -18.66
CA GLN A 40 2.58 -2.35 -18.26
C GLN A 40 1.41 -3.27 -17.91
N PHE A 41 1.62 -4.55 -18.10
CA PHE A 41 0.66 -5.60 -17.80
C PHE A 41 1.26 -6.65 -16.89
N SER A 42 0.49 -7.11 -15.92
CA SER A 42 0.78 -8.32 -15.16
C SER A 42 -0.42 -9.26 -15.15
N GLU A 43 -0.16 -10.50 -14.80
CA GLU A 43 -1.17 -11.53 -14.59
C GLU A 43 -1.14 -11.91 -13.11
N GLN A 44 -2.28 -12.34 -12.58
CA GLN A 44 -2.31 -12.83 -11.21
C GLN A 44 -1.34 -14.01 -11.07
N MET A 45 -0.54 -14.00 -10.03
CA MET A 45 0.44 -15.05 -9.78
C MET A 45 -0.27 -16.34 -9.37
N SER A 46 0.05 -17.46 -10.03
CA SER A 46 -0.57 -18.77 -9.76
C SER A 46 -0.41 -19.24 -8.31
N LYS A 47 0.63 -18.77 -7.59
CA LYS A 47 0.81 -19.04 -6.16
C LYS A 47 -0.32 -18.49 -5.29
N THR A 48 -1.12 -17.58 -5.80
CA THR A 48 -2.26 -16.95 -5.12
C THR A 48 -3.60 -17.57 -5.53
N ASP A 49 -3.58 -18.60 -6.37
CA ASP A 49 -4.78 -19.32 -6.79
C ASP A 49 -5.40 -20.08 -5.62
N MET A 50 -6.70 -20.17 -5.63
CA MET A 50 -7.49 -20.83 -4.62
C MET A 50 -8.01 -22.19 -5.10
N ALA A 51 -7.94 -23.19 -4.25
CA ALA A 51 -8.54 -24.49 -4.55
C ALA A 51 -10.07 -24.35 -4.67
N ALA A 52 -10.63 -24.85 -5.77
CA ALA A 52 -12.05 -24.80 -6.01
C ALA A 52 -12.80 -25.85 -5.17
N LEU A 53 -13.91 -25.43 -4.54
CA LEU A 53 -14.78 -26.30 -3.76
C LEU A 53 -16.16 -26.44 -4.43
N ASP A 54 -16.76 -27.61 -4.29
CA ASP A 54 -18.14 -27.83 -4.66
C ASP A 54 -19.12 -27.22 -3.63
N LYS A 55 -20.41 -27.30 -3.89
CA LYS A 55 -21.46 -26.81 -2.96
C LYS A 55 -21.47 -27.52 -1.60
N LYS A 56 -20.78 -28.66 -1.46
CA LYS A 56 -20.67 -29.44 -0.23
C LYS A 56 -19.33 -29.23 0.47
N GLY A 57 -18.49 -28.29 -0.03
CA GLY A 57 -17.16 -28.01 0.55
C GLY A 57 -16.08 -29.04 0.17
N LYS A 58 -16.30 -29.89 -0.82
CA LYS A 58 -15.29 -30.85 -1.27
C LYS A 58 -14.46 -30.25 -2.40
N LEU A 59 -13.15 -30.58 -2.42
CA LEU A 59 -12.24 -30.18 -3.47
C LEU A 59 -12.69 -30.71 -4.84
N ILE A 60 -12.80 -29.81 -5.80
CA ILE A 60 -13.05 -30.16 -7.19
C ILE A 60 -11.73 -30.62 -7.82
N ARG A 61 -11.81 -31.69 -8.59
CA ARG A 61 -10.65 -32.24 -9.32
C ARG A 61 -10.86 -32.17 -10.81
N ASN A 62 -9.77 -32.00 -11.51
CA ASN A 62 -9.69 -32.12 -12.97
C ASN A 62 -9.81 -33.60 -13.39
N ALA A 63 -9.93 -33.86 -14.70
CA ALA A 63 -10.05 -35.20 -15.23
C ALA A 63 -8.85 -36.10 -14.95
N ASP A 64 -7.65 -35.49 -14.77
CA ASP A 64 -6.41 -36.16 -14.39
C ASP A 64 -6.25 -36.44 -12.89
N GLY A 65 -7.25 -36.06 -12.07
CA GLY A 65 -7.26 -36.23 -10.63
C GLY A 65 -6.56 -35.10 -9.86
N SER A 66 -5.89 -34.13 -10.50
CA SER A 66 -5.31 -32.96 -9.87
C SER A 66 -6.39 -32.04 -9.28
N ILE A 67 -6.04 -31.24 -8.27
CA ILE A 67 -6.97 -30.25 -7.69
C ILE A 67 -7.17 -29.11 -8.70
N LEU A 68 -8.43 -28.73 -8.89
CA LEU A 68 -8.77 -27.55 -9.68
C LEU A 68 -8.45 -26.29 -8.86
N PHE A 69 -7.54 -25.46 -9.36
CA PHE A 69 -7.28 -24.14 -8.85
C PHE A 69 -7.94 -23.08 -9.72
N ARG A 70 -8.32 -21.99 -9.10
CA ARG A 70 -8.93 -20.83 -9.76
C ARG A 70 -8.28 -19.56 -9.26
N PRO A 71 -8.21 -18.51 -10.09
CA PRO A 71 -7.74 -17.21 -9.65
C PRO A 71 -8.44 -16.77 -8.37
N GLY A 72 -7.66 -16.25 -7.43
CA GLY A 72 -8.17 -15.68 -6.18
C GLY A 72 -8.93 -14.38 -6.42
N GLY A 73 -9.58 -13.87 -5.37
CA GLY A 73 -10.23 -12.56 -5.41
C GLY A 73 -9.23 -11.41 -5.43
N HIS A 74 -9.72 -10.17 -5.33
CA HIS A 74 -8.89 -8.96 -5.40
C HIS A 74 -7.72 -8.94 -4.41
N GLY A 75 -7.83 -9.59 -3.25
CA GLY A 75 -6.73 -9.73 -2.29
C GLY A 75 -5.52 -10.47 -2.85
N ALA A 76 -5.71 -11.37 -3.81
CA ALA A 76 -4.61 -12.07 -4.46
C ALA A 76 -3.71 -11.14 -5.29
N LEU A 77 -4.22 -10.00 -5.73
CA LEU A 77 -3.48 -9.00 -6.52
C LEU A 77 -2.48 -8.18 -5.68
N ILE A 78 -2.44 -8.37 -4.38
CA ILE A 78 -1.46 -7.69 -3.50
C ILE A 78 -0.02 -8.03 -3.91
N GLU A 79 0.23 -9.23 -4.41
CA GLU A 79 1.54 -9.62 -4.90
C GLU A 79 1.95 -8.86 -6.17
N ASN A 80 0.98 -8.62 -7.07
CA ASN A 80 1.21 -7.78 -8.25
C ASN A 80 1.47 -6.34 -7.86
N LEU A 81 0.72 -5.82 -6.89
CA LEU A 81 0.89 -4.47 -6.37
C LEU A 81 2.26 -4.29 -5.70
N ASN A 82 2.67 -5.27 -4.89
CA ASN A 82 3.96 -5.24 -4.19
C ASN A 82 5.18 -5.37 -5.12
N ALA A 83 4.98 -5.85 -6.34
CA ALA A 83 6.03 -5.93 -7.36
C ALA A 83 6.26 -4.60 -8.10
N LEU A 84 5.43 -3.58 -7.86
CA LEU A 84 5.59 -2.26 -8.48
C LEU A 84 6.56 -1.42 -7.65
N ASP A 85 7.66 -1.00 -8.28
CA ASP A 85 8.66 -0.12 -7.67
C ASP A 85 8.27 1.35 -7.86
N THR A 86 7.40 1.84 -6.99
CA THR A 86 6.87 3.21 -7.04
C THR A 86 6.58 3.76 -5.65
N ASP A 87 6.73 5.07 -5.47
CA ASP A 87 6.46 5.73 -4.19
C ASP A 87 4.97 5.85 -3.87
N LEU A 88 4.11 5.96 -4.89
CA LEU A 88 2.69 6.15 -4.74
C LEU A 88 1.91 5.43 -5.84
N ILE A 89 0.91 4.66 -5.43
CA ILE A 89 0.06 3.92 -6.35
C ILE A 89 -1.41 4.32 -6.17
N PHE A 90 -2.04 4.72 -7.27
CA PHE A 90 -3.48 4.89 -7.31
C PHE A 90 -4.14 3.62 -7.81
N ILE A 91 -4.88 2.94 -6.95
CA ILE A 91 -5.63 1.75 -7.33
C ILE A 91 -7.01 2.16 -7.83
N LYS A 92 -7.39 1.64 -8.99
CA LYS A 92 -8.74 1.79 -9.56
C LYS A 92 -9.26 0.45 -10.00
N ASN A 93 -10.39 0.05 -9.43
CA ASN A 93 -11.12 -1.12 -9.93
C ASN A 93 -11.90 -0.75 -11.19
N ILE A 94 -11.92 -1.64 -12.17
CA ILE A 94 -12.63 -1.41 -13.45
C ILE A 94 -14.12 -1.13 -13.22
N ASP A 95 -14.72 -1.79 -12.22
CA ASP A 95 -16.14 -1.64 -11.88
C ASP A 95 -16.51 -0.28 -11.29
N ASN A 96 -15.51 0.49 -10.86
CA ASN A 96 -15.68 1.79 -10.22
C ASN A 96 -15.32 2.97 -11.15
N VAL A 97 -15.41 2.76 -12.44
CA VAL A 97 -15.22 3.84 -13.42
C VAL A 97 -16.43 4.77 -13.38
N THR A 98 -16.19 6.04 -13.05
CA THR A 98 -17.23 7.06 -13.02
C THR A 98 -17.47 7.65 -14.39
N THR A 99 -18.69 8.13 -14.62
CA THR A 99 -19.03 8.89 -15.82
C THR A 99 -18.26 10.20 -15.90
N ASP A 100 -18.13 10.77 -17.08
CA ASP A 100 -17.42 12.04 -17.30
C ASP A 100 -18.01 13.20 -16.47
N ALA A 101 -19.30 13.17 -16.17
CA ALA A 101 -19.95 14.19 -15.36
C ALA A 101 -19.48 14.24 -13.89
N LEU A 102 -19.03 13.10 -13.34
CA LEU A 102 -18.54 13.01 -11.95
C LEU A 102 -17.02 12.95 -11.83
N ARG A 103 -16.33 13.04 -12.94
CA ARG A 103 -14.88 12.88 -13.03
C ARG A 103 -14.13 13.93 -12.22
N ASP A 104 -14.51 15.19 -12.30
CA ASP A 104 -13.80 16.30 -11.68
C ASP A 104 -13.82 16.20 -10.13
N THR A 105 -14.96 15.80 -9.58
CA THR A 105 -15.07 15.49 -8.14
C THR A 105 -14.13 14.34 -7.73
N THR A 106 -14.11 13.28 -8.53
CA THR A 106 -13.20 12.14 -8.29
C THR A 106 -11.73 12.58 -8.32
N TYR A 107 -11.34 13.43 -9.27
CA TYR A 107 -9.97 13.94 -9.38
C TYR A 107 -9.60 14.81 -8.18
N LEU A 108 -10.51 15.70 -7.76
CA LEU A 108 -10.28 16.55 -6.60
C LEU A 108 -9.99 15.72 -5.35
N TYR A 109 -10.86 14.76 -5.03
CA TYR A 109 -10.69 13.93 -3.83
C TYR A 109 -9.46 13.02 -3.91
N LYS A 110 -9.16 12.44 -5.07
CA LYS A 110 -7.94 11.64 -5.24
C LYS A 110 -6.67 12.46 -5.06
N LYS A 111 -6.62 13.67 -5.61
CA LYS A 111 -5.49 14.58 -5.41
C LYS A 111 -5.35 14.98 -3.94
N ALA A 112 -6.47 15.28 -3.28
CA ALA A 112 -6.46 15.62 -1.85
C ALA A 112 -5.95 14.45 -0.99
N LEU A 113 -6.42 13.22 -1.25
CA LEU A 113 -5.95 12.02 -0.55
C LEU A 113 -4.47 11.75 -0.79
N ALA A 114 -3.99 11.88 -2.04
CA ALA A 114 -2.57 11.72 -2.34
C ALA A 114 -1.72 12.76 -1.62
N GLY A 115 -2.13 14.04 -1.67
CA GLY A 115 -1.43 15.11 -0.98
C GLY A 115 -1.38 14.87 0.54
N TYR A 116 -2.47 14.40 1.11
CA TYR A 116 -2.54 14.07 2.53
C TYR A 116 -1.64 12.86 2.90
N LEU A 117 -1.62 11.83 2.06
CA LEU A 117 -0.71 10.70 2.23
C LEU A 117 0.76 11.14 2.21
N LEU A 118 1.15 11.93 1.21
CA LEU A 118 2.51 12.46 1.10
C LEU A 118 2.87 13.36 2.30
N TYR A 119 1.93 14.14 2.80
CA TYR A 119 2.11 14.92 4.02
C TYR A 119 2.42 14.04 5.23
N ILE A 120 1.63 12.99 5.46
CA ILE A 120 1.85 12.03 6.56
C ILE A 120 3.19 11.31 6.38
N GLN A 121 3.46 10.79 5.20
CA GLN A 121 4.69 10.07 4.87
C GLN A 121 5.94 10.92 5.12
N SER A 122 5.92 12.19 4.69
CA SER A 122 7.04 13.11 4.90
C SER A 122 7.34 13.34 6.39
N HIS A 123 6.29 13.43 7.22
CA HIS A 123 6.44 13.58 8.66
C HIS A 123 6.98 12.30 9.31
N ILE A 124 6.47 11.14 8.91
CA ILE A 124 6.99 9.85 9.40
C ILE A 124 8.48 9.72 9.08
N HIS A 125 8.87 9.95 7.82
CA HIS A 125 10.28 9.84 7.43
C HIS A 125 11.17 10.86 8.14
N ARG A 126 10.66 12.08 8.38
CA ARG A 126 11.39 13.07 9.18
C ARG A 126 11.59 12.58 10.61
N PHE A 127 10.52 12.13 11.26
CA PHE A 127 10.57 11.64 12.64
C PHE A 127 11.45 10.40 12.80
N LEU A 128 11.43 9.49 11.85
CA LEU A 128 12.34 8.34 11.86
C LEU A 128 13.80 8.80 11.83
N ARG A 129 14.15 9.75 10.95
CA ARG A 129 15.51 10.30 10.93
C ARG A 129 15.89 11.03 12.22
N GLU A 130 14.94 11.76 12.83
CA GLU A 130 15.15 12.43 14.12
C GLU A 130 15.37 11.42 15.26
N LEU A 131 14.65 10.28 15.23
CA LEU A 131 14.81 9.18 16.20
C LEU A 131 16.15 8.45 16.00
N GLU A 132 16.60 8.27 14.77
CA GLU A 132 17.90 7.69 14.44
C GLU A 132 19.06 8.59 14.89
N ALA A 133 18.83 9.89 14.97
CA ALA A 133 19.81 10.83 15.49
C ALA A 133 19.96 10.66 17.01
N LEU A 134 21.15 10.32 17.48
CA LEU A 134 21.45 10.07 18.91
C LEU A 134 21.20 11.27 19.85
N SER A 135 20.80 12.42 19.31
CA SER A 135 20.61 13.70 20.03
C SER A 135 19.15 14.18 20.01
N ILE A 136 18.18 13.27 20.02
CA ILE A 136 16.76 13.66 20.04
C ILE A 136 16.41 14.43 21.33
N THR A 137 15.68 15.53 21.16
CA THR A 137 15.23 16.38 22.28
C THR A 137 13.86 15.92 22.82
N ASP A 138 13.54 16.25 24.08
CA ASP A 138 12.23 15.97 24.67
C ASP A 138 11.09 16.69 23.92
N ILE A 139 11.38 17.86 23.33
CA ILE A 139 10.44 18.59 22.48
C ILE A 139 10.13 17.78 21.21
N ALA A 140 11.14 17.24 20.55
CA ALA A 140 10.95 16.40 19.37
C ALA A 140 10.17 15.13 19.69
N LEU A 141 10.45 14.47 20.82
CA LEU A 141 9.69 13.31 21.28
C LEU A 141 8.22 13.65 21.51
N SER A 142 7.92 14.78 22.16
CA SER A 142 6.53 15.24 22.35
C SER A 142 5.82 15.55 21.03
N GLN A 143 6.54 16.07 20.05
CA GLN A 143 5.98 16.29 18.70
C GLN A 143 5.66 14.98 18.00
N ILE A 144 6.54 13.97 18.08
CA ILE A 144 6.33 12.63 17.52
C ILE A 144 5.11 11.97 18.18
N GLU A 145 5.03 12.02 19.51
CA GLU A 145 3.90 11.49 20.26
C GLU A 145 2.58 12.15 19.84
N GLY A 146 2.55 13.48 19.82
CA GLY A 146 1.37 14.24 19.39
C GLY A 146 0.94 13.94 17.95
N PHE A 147 1.89 13.79 17.03
CA PHE A 147 1.62 13.40 15.65
C PHE A 147 1.06 11.98 15.58
N ALA A 148 1.70 11.03 16.24
CA ALA A 148 1.27 9.63 16.27
C ALA A 148 -0.16 9.49 16.83
N ALA A 149 -0.45 10.18 17.94
CA ALA A 149 -1.78 10.16 18.53
C ALA A 149 -2.84 10.80 17.63
N LYS A 150 -2.54 11.96 17.05
CA LYS A 150 -3.52 12.76 16.29
C LYS A 150 -3.72 12.26 14.87
N MET A 151 -2.63 11.87 14.19
CA MET A 151 -2.66 11.57 12.76
C MET A 151 -2.73 10.07 12.46
N LEU A 152 -2.15 9.24 13.34
CA LEU A 152 -2.09 7.79 13.14
C LEU A 152 -3.00 7.03 14.10
N ASN A 153 -3.64 7.75 15.05
CA ASN A 153 -4.46 7.15 16.13
C ASN A 153 -3.68 6.13 16.98
N ILE A 154 -2.36 6.35 17.12
CA ILE A 154 -1.47 5.55 17.95
C ILE A 154 -1.32 6.25 19.28
N ARG A 155 -1.65 5.55 20.38
CA ARG A 155 -1.45 6.05 21.76
C ARG A 155 -0.30 5.29 22.39
N PHE A 156 0.68 6.04 22.86
CA PHE A 156 1.76 5.48 23.66
C PHE A 156 1.32 5.46 25.12
N SER A 157 1.53 4.35 25.81
CA SER A 157 1.30 4.31 27.26
C SER A 157 2.46 5.06 27.92
N MET A 158 2.13 6.08 28.71
CA MET A 158 3.06 7.01 29.37
C MET A 158 4.07 6.32 30.31
N THR A 159 3.96 5.02 30.52
CA THR A 159 4.74 4.31 31.55
C THR A 159 6.19 3.99 31.13
N TYR A 160 6.60 4.28 29.89
CA TYR A 160 7.90 3.82 29.38
C TYR A 160 8.68 4.81 28.50
N PHE A 161 8.63 6.11 28.80
CA PHE A 161 9.72 7.01 28.42
C PHE A 161 10.80 6.94 29.47
N SER A 162 11.54 5.84 29.54
CA SER A 162 12.72 5.75 30.37
C SER A 162 13.94 6.05 29.50
N ARG A 163 14.56 7.17 29.73
CA ARG A 163 15.89 7.49 29.25
C ARG A 163 16.90 6.73 30.10
N SER A 164 17.00 5.42 29.92
CA SER A 164 18.18 4.72 30.45
C SER A 164 19.34 5.02 29.51
N ARG A 165 20.49 5.31 30.09
CA ARG A 165 21.68 5.96 29.53
C ARG A 165 22.04 5.73 28.05
N ASN A 166 21.43 4.81 27.31
CA ASN A 166 21.75 4.49 25.92
C ASN A 166 20.60 3.84 25.14
N ALA A 167 19.37 3.87 25.62
CA ALA A 167 18.24 3.30 24.89
C ALA A 167 16.96 4.12 25.13
N ILE A 168 16.17 4.30 24.06
CA ILE A 168 14.82 4.88 24.14
C ILE A 168 13.85 3.71 23.87
N TRP A 169 13.01 3.42 24.85
CA TRP A 169 11.99 2.39 24.72
C TRP A 169 10.64 3.08 24.55
N VAL A 170 9.96 2.77 23.47
CA VAL A 170 8.58 3.22 23.27
C VAL A 170 7.72 1.99 23.08
N LYS A 171 6.83 1.73 24.04
CA LYS A 171 5.78 0.72 23.90
C LYS A 171 4.46 1.40 23.62
N GLY A 172 3.89 1.15 22.44
CA GLY A 172 2.59 1.66 22.05
C GLY A 172 1.55 0.55 21.95
N GLU A 173 0.31 0.85 22.34
CA GLU A 173 -0.84 0.02 22.02
C GLU A 173 -1.68 0.74 20.97
N THR A 174 -1.99 0.05 19.88
CA THR A 174 -2.86 0.59 18.85
C THR A 174 -4.32 0.33 19.22
N SER A 175 -5.12 1.39 19.27
CA SER A 175 -6.57 1.31 19.39
C SER A 175 -7.20 1.81 18.10
N GLY A 176 -8.04 1.01 17.47
CA GLY A 176 -8.77 1.41 16.26
C GLY A 176 -8.64 0.40 15.11
N HIS A 177 -8.82 0.86 13.89
CA HIS A 177 -8.95 0.01 12.68
C HIS A 177 -7.71 -0.81 12.29
N PHE A 178 -6.60 -0.63 12.96
CA PHE A 178 -5.40 -1.45 12.79
C PHE A 178 -5.45 -2.67 13.71
N GLN A 179 -6.32 -3.60 13.40
CA GLN A 179 -6.50 -4.83 14.21
C GLN A 179 -5.29 -5.77 14.21
N HIS A 180 -4.27 -5.49 13.41
CA HIS A 180 -3.11 -6.38 13.25
C HIS A 180 -1.83 -5.89 13.94
N VAL A 181 -1.76 -4.65 14.40
CA VAL A 181 -0.61 -4.15 15.14
C VAL A 181 -0.94 -4.09 16.62
N LYS A 182 -0.46 -5.07 17.38
CA LYS A 182 -0.70 -5.15 18.83
C LYS A 182 0.23 -4.26 19.65
N SER A 183 1.43 -4.03 19.18
CA SER A 183 2.38 -3.14 19.83
C SER A 183 3.46 -2.65 18.86
N LEU A 184 3.87 -1.41 19.00
CA LEU A 184 5.06 -0.86 18.38
C LEU A 184 6.13 -0.76 19.46
N THR A 185 7.21 -1.51 19.33
CA THR A 185 8.36 -1.41 20.21
C THR A 185 9.52 -0.81 19.43
N ILE A 186 9.97 0.38 19.84
CA ILE A 186 11.17 1.01 19.30
C ILE A 186 12.29 0.74 20.30
N ASP A 187 13.27 -0.03 19.91
CA ASP A 187 14.47 -0.31 20.67
C ASP A 187 15.61 0.49 20.05
N CYS A 188 16.19 1.39 20.82
CA CYS A 188 17.30 2.23 20.40
C CYS A 188 18.55 1.80 21.15
N ASP A 189 19.39 1.01 20.52
CA ASP A 189 20.73 0.69 20.94
C ASP A 189 21.71 1.79 20.52
N LYS A 190 22.93 1.77 21.10
CA LYS A 190 24.01 2.72 20.84
C LYS A 190 24.34 2.88 19.36
N ASP A 191 24.12 1.85 18.57
CA ASP A 191 24.57 1.77 17.19
C ASP A 191 23.43 1.62 16.16
N THR A 192 22.20 1.32 16.60
CA THR A 192 21.10 1.08 15.66
C THR A 192 19.73 1.30 16.32
N LEU A 193 18.88 2.08 15.64
CA LEU A 193 17.46 2.17 15.99
C LEU A 193 16.70 1.04 15.28
N LEU A 194 16.21 0.07 16.03
CA LEU A 194 15.38 -1.00 15.46
C LEU A 194 13.93 -0.78 15.87
N ALA A 195 13.09 -0.45 14.89
CA ALA A 195 11.65 -0.50 15.06
C ALA A 195 11.16 -1.91 14.73
N LYS A 196 10.56 -2.58 15.69
CA LYS A 196 9.84 -3.84 15.47
C LYS A 196 8.36 -3.59 15.66
N VAL A 197 7.60 -3.89 14.63
CA VAL A 197 6.15 -3.98 14.70
C VAL A 197 5.83 -5.45 14.92
N GLU A 198 5.35 -5.79 16.12
CA GLU A 198 4.86 -7.12 16.40
C GLU A 198 3.39 -7.19 16.01
N GLN A 199 3.09 -8.10 15.08
CA GLN A 199 1.73 -8.41 14.63
C GLN A 199 1.03 -9.35 15.61
#